data_f93e4e521ed637318486161bb7b32ca5
#
_entry.id   f93e4e521ed637318486161bb7b32ca5
#
_cell.length_a   1.000
_cell.length_b   1.000
_cell.length_c   1.000
_cell.angle_alpha   90.00
_cell.angle_beta   90.00
_cell.angle_gamma   90.00
#
_symmetry.space_group_name_H-M   'P 1'
#
loop_
_entity.id
_entity.type
_entity.pdbx_description
1 polymer ?
#
loop_
_entity_poly.entity_id
_entity_poly.type
_entity_poly.pdbx_seq_one_letter_code
_entity_poly.pdbx_strand_id
1 'polypeptide(L)' 'RHSKNIAITLIALSSRSAIAGGIPSEIAYSLSDAYVLQVEELLHADEVIALARQAEVHYATLVRDHIDGMQ' A
#
# COMPACT_ATOMS: atom_id res chain seq x y z
N ARG A 1 18.44 -2.95 5.43
CA ARG A 1 17.88 -3.68 6.57
C ARG A 1 16.63 -3.02 7.13
N HIS A 2 16.71 -1.76 7.50
CA HIS A 2 15.57 -1.03 8.03
C HIS A 2 14.57 -0.63 6.95
N SER A 3 15.02 -0.53 5.71
CA SER A 3 14.17 -0.10 4.59
C SER A 3 12.95 -0.99 4.42
N LYS A 4 13.11 -2.29 4.54
CA LYS A 4 11.98 -3.22 4.38
C LYS A 4 10.97 -3.06 5.50
N ASN A 5 11.44 -2.86 6.74
CA ASN A 5 10.53 -2.64 7.86
C ASN A 5 9.75 -1.35 7.70
N ILE A 6 10.42 -0.29 7.25
CA ILE A 6 9.77 1.00 6.99
C ILE A 6 8.74 0.84 5.88
N ALA A 7 9.10 0.17 4.79
CA ALA A 7 8.19 -0.03 3.66
C ALA A 7 6.95 -0.81 4.08
N ILE A 8 7.12 -1.89 4.83
CA ILE A 8 5.99 -2.70 5.31
C ILE A 8 5.09 -1.88 6.21
N THR A 9 5.67 -1.05 7.08
CA THR A 9 4.90 -0.14 7.95
C THR A 9 4.10 0.86 7.12
N LEU A 10 4.71 1.46 6.09
CA LEU A 10 4.02 2.42 5.22
C LEU A 10 2.88 1.74 4.46
N ILE A 11 3.09 0.54 3.97
CA ILE A 11 2.04 -0.23 3.29
C ILE A 11 0.89 -0.52 4.25
N ALA A 12 1.20 -0.93 5.48
CA ALA A 12 0.17 -1.21 6.48
C ALA A 12 -0.64 0.04 6.81
N LEU A 13 0.01 1.18 7.00
CA LEU A 13 -0.67 2.45 7.29
C LEU A 13 -1.53 2.90 6.11
N SER A 14 -1.02 2.75 4.89
CA SER A 14 -1.77 3.09 3.68
C SER A 14 -3.01 2.22 3.53
N SER A 15 -2.88 0.94 3.83
CA SER A 15 -3.99 0.00 3.81
C SER A 15 -5.09 0.41 4.79
N ARG A 16 -4.69 0.77 6.01
CA ARG A 16 -5.64 1.22 7.03
C ARG A 16 -6.32 2.52 6.63
N SER A 17 -5.58 3.45 6.06
CA SER A 17 -6.15 4.71 5.58
C SER A 17 -7.16 4.45 4.47
N ALA A 18 -6.86 3.51 3.57
CA ALA A 18 -7.77 3.15 2.50
C ALA A 18 -9.08 2.59 3.04
N ILE A 19 -9.00 1.71 4.05
CA ILE A 19 -10.19 1.16 4.70
C ILE A 19 -11.02 2.27 5.32
N ALA A 20 -10.37 3.21 6.01
CA ALA A 20 -11.05 4.36 6.59
C ALA A 20 -11.73 5.22 5.52
N GLY A 21 -11.17 5.24 4.31
CA GLY A 21 -11.72 5.96 3.17
C GLY A 21 -12.81 5.21 2.41
N GLY A 22 -13.17 4.00 2.85
CA GLY A 22 -14.28 3.26 2.27
C GLY A 22 -13.92 2.02 1.46
N ILE A 23 -12.63 1.71 1.33
CA ILE A 23 -12.22 0.51 0.59
C ILE A 23 -12.49 -0.72 1.47
N PRO A 24 -13.12 -1.78 0.93
CA PRO A 24 -13.35 -2.99 1.69
C PRO A 24 -12.05 -3.58 2.24
N SER A 25 -12.10 -4.04 3.49
CA SER A 25 -10.88 -4.53 4.16
C SER A 25 -10.26 -5.70 3.42
N GLU A 26 -11.07 -6.57 2.81
CA GLU A 26 -10.54 -7.71 2.07
C GLU A 26 -9.67 -7.27 0.89
N ILE A 27 -10.11 -6.23 0.18
CA ILE A 27 -9.35 -5.68 -0.95
C ILE A 27 -8.06 -5.03 -0.44
N ALA A 28 -8.17 -4.22 0.61
CA ALA A 28 -7.02 -3.50 1.16
C ALA A 28 -5.97 -4.48 1.67
N TYR A 29 -6.37 -5.53 2.37
CA TYR A 29 -5.42 -6.50 2.92
C TYR A 29 -4.82 -7.40 1.84
N SER A 30 -5.60 -7.79 0.84
CA SER A 30 -5.06 -8.58 -0.28
C SER A 30 -3.99 -7.80 -1.03
N LEU A 31 -4.23 -6.51 -1.24
CA LEU A 31 -3.26 -5.64 -1.90
C LEU A 31 -2.00 -5.48 -1.04
N SER A 32 -2.18 -5.31 0.28
CA SER A 32 -1.08 -5.21 1.23
C SER A 32 -0.20 -6.46 1.16
N ASP A 33 -0.82 -7.64 1.19
CA ASP A 33 -0.08 -8.90 1.13
C ASP A 33 0.76 -8.99 -0.15
N ALA A 34 0.19 -8.59 -1.27
CA ALA A 34 0.91 -8.63 -2.55
C ALA A 34 2.12 -7.69 -2.53
N TYR A 35 1.96 -6.48 -1.98
CA TYR A 35 3.07 -5.53 -1.89
C TYR A 35 4.15 -6.00 -0.92
N VAL A 36 3.75 -6.58 0.21
CA VAL A 36 4.72 -7.10 1.19
C VAL A 36 5.58 -8.21 0.58
N LEU A 37 4.94 -9.10 -0.18
CA LEU A 37 5.70 -10.15 -0.87
C LEU A 37 6.72 -9.56 -1.85
N GLN A 38 6.34 -8.52 -2.58
CA GLN A 38 7.26 -7.85 -3.49
C GLN A 38 8.42 -7.18 -2.73
N VAL A 39 8.12 -6.53 -1.61
CA VAL A 39 9.14 -5.90 -0.78
C VAL A 39 10.18 -6.92 -0.34
N GLU A 40 9.71 -8.10 0.08
CA GLU A 40 10.60 -9.13 0.60
C GLU A 40 11.55 -9.68 -0.46
N GLU A 41 11.20 -9.57 -1.73
CA GLU A 41 12.04 -10.05 -2.82
C GLU A 41 13.07 -9.04 -3.30
N LEU A 42 12.96 -7.78 -2.89
CA LEU A 42 13.87 -6.74 -3.35
C LEU A 42 15.19 -6.78 -2.57
N LEU A 43 16.28 -6.43 -3.25
CA LEU A 43 17.63 -6.46 -2.67
C LEU A 43 18.19 -5.07 -2.36
N HIS A 44 17.62 -4.02 -2.96
CA HIS A 44 18.18 -2.67 -2.85
C HIS A 44 17.20 -1.73 -2.16
N ALA A 45 17.73 -0.91 -1.24
CA ALA A 45 16.91 -0.01 -0.44
C ALA A 45 16.12 1.00 -1.28
N ASP A 46 16.73 1.53 -2.35
CA ASP A 46 16.06 2.49 -3.21
C ASP A 46 14.86 1.88 -3.92
N GLU A 47 14.95 0.61 -4.30
CA GLU A 47 13.83 -0.11 -4.91
C GLU A 47 12.70 -0.34 -3.90
N VAL A 48 13.08 -0.63 -2.66
CA VAL A 48 12.10 -0.84 -1.58
C VAL A 48 11.31 0.43 -1.32
N ILE A 49 11.99 1.57 -1.25
CA ILE A 49 11.34 2.86 -1.03
C ILE A 49 10.44 3.23 -2.20
N ALA A 50 10.90 3.00 -3.44
CA ALA A 50 10.10 3.27 -4.62
C ALA A 50 8.82 2.43 -4.62
N LEU A 51 8.92 1.16 -4.22
CA LEU A 51 7.75 0.28 -4.16
C LEU A 51 6.76 0.75 -3.08
N ALA A 52 7.26 1.19 -1.93
CA ALA A 52 6.40 1.71 -0.87
C ALA A 52 5.62 2.95 -1.34
N ARG A 53 6.27 3.83 -2.09
CA ARG A 53 5.60 5.01 -2.65
C ARG A 53 4.55 4.61 -3.68
N GLN A 54 4.87 3.62 -4.50
CA GLN A 54 3.92 3.09 -5.48
C GLN A 54 2.68 2.55 -4.77
N ALA A 55 2.87 1.85 -3.67
CA ALA A 55 1.76 1.31 -2.88
C ALA A 55 0.89 2.44 -2.31
N GLU A 56 1.51 3.48 -1.77
CA GLU A 56 0.77 4.63 -1.24
C GLU A 56 -0.10 5.28 -2.32
N VAL A 57 0.44 5.49 -3.50
CA VAL A 57 -0.29 6.09 -4.61
C VAL A 57 -1.42 5.16 -5.05
N HIS A 58 -1.16 3.87 -5.08
CA HIS A 58 -2.17 2.87 -5.46
C HIS A 58 -3.38 2.95 -4.51
N TYR A 59 -3.13 2.94 -3.21
CA TYR A 59 -4.21 3.03 -2.22
C TYR A 59 -4.95 4.37 -2.32
N ALA A 60 -4.23 5.46 -2.48
CA ALA A 60 -4.85 6.79 -2.61
C ALA A 60 -5.75 6.85 -3.85
N THR A 61 -5.31 6.23 -4.94
CA THR A 61 -6.10 6.17 -6.18
C THR A 61 -7.37 5.36 -5.97
N LEU A 62 -7.28 4.24 -5.27
CA LEU A 62 -8.46 3.42 -4.97
C LEU A 62 -9.49 4.21 -4.16
N VAL A 63 -9.03 4.95 -3.16
CA VAL A 63 -9.93 5.77 -2.33
C VAL A 63 -10.58 6.86 -3.17
N ARG A 64 -9.79 7.55 -3.98
CA ARG A 64 -10.33 8.63 -4.82
C ARG A 64 -11.37 8.10 -5.80
N ASP A 65 -11.07 6.98 -6.45
CA ASP A 65 -12.00 6.39 -7.41
C ASP A 65 -13.28 5.92 -6.73
N HIS A 66 -13.16 5.40 -5.51
CA HIS A 66 -14.31 5.00 -4.72
C HIS A 66 -15.21 6.20 -4.40
N ILE A 67 -14.60 7.29 -3.93
CA ILE A 67 -15.33 8.51 -3.60
C ILE A 67 -15.99 9.10 -4.84
N ASP A 68 -15.26 9.18 -5.95
CA ASP A 68 -15.80 9.71 -7.20
C ASP A 68 -16.96 8.86 -7.71
N GLY A 69 -16.88 7.55 -7.53
CA GLY A 69 -17.94 6.64 -7.94
C GLY A 69 -19.23 6.76 -7.14
N MET A 70 -19.17 7.40 -5.97
CA MET A 70 -20.34 7.64 -5.14
C MET A 70 -21.18 8.81 -5.59
N GLN A 71 -20.66 9.63 -6.50
CA GLN A 71 -21.34 10.80 -7.01
C GLN A 71 -22.01 10.46 -8.36
#